data_b3341637527483483f811aaeef23b5a6
#
_entry.id   b3341637527483483f811aaeef23b5a6
#
_cell.length_a   1.000
_cell.length_b   1.000
_cell.length_c   1.000
_cell.angle_alpha   90.00
_cell.angle_beta   90.00
_cell.angle_gamma   90.00
#
_symmetry.space_group_name_H-M   'P 1'
#
loop_
_entity.id
_entity.type
_entity.pdbx_description
1 polymer ?
#
loop_
_entity_poly.entity_id
_entity_poly.type
_entity_poly.pdbx_seq_one_letter_code
_entity_poly.pdbx_strand_id
1 'polypeptide(L)'
;FATKDDVLTLLVHLGYLTYNSETEKVTIPNKEVSQEYLNAISTMDWHEVMRSVENSRKLVEALWNQDAKAVAAGIENVHDEISILQYHDENSLSCTIHLAFYFAREYYTIIRELPTGKGFADICMIPRKIHADKPAVIIELKWDKDAEGAIAQIKEKKYVKSLEDYKGNLLLAGINYDKKTKTHTCVIEKVEL
;
A
#
# COMPACT_ATOMS: atom_id res chain seq x y z
N PHE A 1 15.79 26.15 7.94
CA PHE A 1 14.58 25.53 7.39
C PHE A 1 13.87 24.82 8.53
N ALA A 2 12.70 25.29 8.90
CA ALA A 2 11.92 24.74 10.01
C ALA A 2 10.80 23.79 9.53
N THR A 3 10.40 23.90 8.26
CA THR A 3 9.27 23.16 7.71
C THR A 3 9.63 22.53 6.36
N LYS A 4 8.82 21.54 5.94
CA LYS A 4 8.90 20.92 4.61
C LYS A 4 8.67 21.98 3.51
N ASP A 5 7.80 22.94 3.75
CA ASP A 5 7.43 23.96 2.77
C ASP A 5 8.58 24.95 2.53
N ASP A 6 9.39 25.24 3.56
CA ASP A 6 10.60 26.06 3.40
C ASP A 6 11.58 25.39 2.43
N VAL A 7 11.78 24.08 2.59
CA VAL A 7 12.68 23.30 1.72
C VAL A 7 12.15 23.24 0.28
N LEU A 8 10.85 22.96 0.10
CA LEU A 8 10.24 22.91 -1.23
C LEU A 8 10.30 24.30 -1.90
N THR A 9 10.02 25.38 -1.17
CA THR A 9 10.12 26.74 -1.67
C THR A 9 11.54 27.07 -2.13
N LEU A 10 12.56 26.71 -1.32
CA LEU A 10 13.96 26.89 -1.72
C LEU A 10 14.28 26.14 -3.01
N LEU A 11 13.86 24.87 -3.13
CA LEU A 11 14.12 24.04 -4.32
C LEU A 11 13.44 24.63 -5.58
N VAL A 12 12.29 25.25 -5.44
CA VAL A 12 11.63 26.00 -6.55
C VAL A 12 12.44 27.22 -6.92
N HIS A 13 12.89 28.04 -5.95
CA HIS A 13 13.72 29.21 -6.21
C HIS A 13 15.07 28.88 -6.85
N LEU A 14 15.65 27.75 -6.50
CA LEU A 14 16.91 27.27 -7.08
C LEU A 14 16.73 26.57 -8.45
N GLY A 15 15.48 26.37 -8.91
CA GLY A 15 15.21 25.72 -10.20
C GLY A 15 15.26 24.20 -10.17
N TYR A 16 15.41 23.58 -9.00
CA TYR A 16 15.34 22.12 -8.85
C TYR A 16 13.93 21.57 -8.92
N LEU A 17 12.94 22.40 -8.59
CA LEU A 17 11.52 22.09 -8.75
C LEU A 17 10.83 23.22 -9.52
N THR A 18 9.70 22.92 -10.15
CA THR A 18 8.78 23.91 -10.68
C THR A 18 7.44 23.82 -9.95
N TYR A 19 6.80 24.95 -9.71
CA TYR A 19 5.50 25.03 -9.06
C TYR A 19 4.41 25.29 -10.09
N ASN A 20 3.37 24.49 -10.06
CA ASN A 20 2.16 24.67 -10.85
C ASN A 20 1.07 25.26 -9.97
N SER A 21 0.68 26.51 -10.22
CA SER A 21 -0.32 27.26 -9.43
C SER A 21 -1.75 26.76 -9.61
N GLU A 22 -2.06 26.08 -10.73
CA GLU A 22 -3.40 25.54 -10.97
C GLU A 22 -3.65 24.25 -10.19
N THR A 23 -2.60 23.42 -10.05
CA THR A 23 -2.68 22.14 -9.35
C THR A 23 -2.13 22.20 -7.93
N GLU A 24 -1.52 23.33 -7.56
CA GLU A 24 -0.82 23.53 -6.28
C GLU A 24 0.25 22.48 -6.00
N LYS A 25 0.93 21.99 -7.05
CA LYS A 25 1.93 20.94 -6.96
C LYS A 25 3.30 21.43 -7.41
N VAL A 26 4.33 20.85 -6.78
CA VAL A 26 5.70 20.93 -7.25
C VAL A 26 6.06 19.68 -8.04
N THR A 27 6.81 19.87 -9.14
CA THR A 27 7.28 18.78 -10.01
C THR A 27 8.73 19.02 -10.40
N ILE A 28 9.42 17.99 -10.86
CA ILE A 28 10.76 18.11 -11.42
C ILE A 28 10.63 18.76 -12.82
N PRO A 29 11.37 19.86 -13.11
CA PRO A 29 11.12 20.70 -14.28
C PRO A 29 11.48 20.03 -15.62
N ASN A 30 12.51 19.19 -15.62
CA ASN A 30 13.02 18.57 -16.83
C ASN A 30 13.81 17.28 -16.53
N LYS A 31 14.22 16.60 -17.61
CA LYS A 31 14.89 15.30 -17.54
C LYS A 31 16.31 15.40 -16.96
N GLU A 32 17.00 16.50 -17.22
CA GLU A 32 18.35 16.75 -16.72
C GLU A 32 18.36 16.85 -15.20
N VAL A 33 17.46 17.66 -14.63
CA VAL A 33 17.30 17.77 -13.17
C VAL A 33 16.83 16.45 -12.57
N SER A 34 15.96 15.70 -13.26
CA SER A 34 15.57 14.37 -12.84
C SER A 34 16.76 13.42 -12.72
N GLN A 35 17.69 13.49 -13.70
CA GLN A 35 18.90 12.66 -13.67
C GLN A 35 19.82 13.05 -12.51
N GLU A 36 19.95 14.35 -12.22
CA GLU A 36 20.75 14.81 -11.07
C GLU A 36 20.18 14.34 -9.73
N TYR A 37 18.84 14.34 -9.59
CA TYR A 37 18.22 13.73 -8.42
C TYR A 37 18.52 12.23 -8.30
N LEU A 38 18.43 11.50 -9.41
CA LEU A 38 18.76 10.07 -9.43
C LEU A 38 20.23 9.83 -9.08
N ASN A 39 21.15 10.63 -9.61
CA ASN A 39 22.56 10.55 -9.30
C ASN A 39 22.82 10.83 -7.80
N ALA A 40 22.23 11.89 -7.26
CA ALA A 40 22.37 12.26 -5.86
C ALA A 40 21.83 11.15 -4.93
N ILE A 41 20.67 10.58 -5.25
CA ILE A 41 20.08 9.48 -4.50
C ILE A 41 20.96 8.23 -4.57
N SER A 42 21.53 7.93 -5.74
CA SER A 42 22.39 6.75 -5.95
C SER A 42 23.71 6.81 -5.17
N THR A 43 24.22 8.01 -4.89
CA THR A 43 25.47 8.20 -4.13
C THR A 43 25.30 8.19 -2.61
N MET A 44 24.08 8.22 -2.10
CA MET A 44 23.77 8.38 -0.67
C MET A 44 23.30 7.10 0.03
N ASP A 45 23.65 5.90 -0.42
CA ASP A 45 23.17 4.61 0.13
C ASP A 45 21.63 4.45 0.18
N TRP A 46 20.94 5.16 -0.70
CA TRP A 46 19.49 5.07 -0.83
C TRP A 46 19.02 3.82 -1.61
N HIS A 47 19.96 2.95 -1.99
CA HIS A 47 19.63 1.74 -2.74
C HIS A 47 18.59 0.87 -2.04
N GLU A 48 18.68 0.75 -0.72
CA GLU A 48 17.70 -0.02 0.08
C GLU A 48 16.33 0.64 0.07
N VAL A 49 16.27 1.96 0.24
CA VAL A 49 15.02 2.72 0.22
C VAL A 49 14.37 2.62 -1.16
N MET A 50 15.14 2.82 -2.24
CA MET A 50 14.64 2.71 -3.61
C MET A 50 14.16 1.29 -3.91
N ARG A 51 14.88 0.26 -3.44
CA ARG A 51 14.47 -1.14 -3.57
C ARG A 51 13.16 -1.40 -2.82
N SER A 52 13.01 -0.90 -1.61
CA SER A 52 11.79 -1.07 -0.81
C SER A 52 10.58 -0.39 -1.47
N VAL A 53 10.75 0.81 -2.04
CA VAL A 53 9.70 1.50 -2.80
C VAL A 53 9.32 0.70 -4.05
N GLU A 54 10.30 0.20 -4.79
CA GLU A 54 10.07 -0.62 -5.99
C GLU A 54 9.40 -1.96 -5.66
N ASN A 55 9.80 -2.60 -4.56
CA ASN A 55 9.15 -3.81 -4.07
C ASN A 55 7.69 -3.54 -3.69
N SER A 56 7.42 -2.43 -3.00
CA SER A 56 6.06 -2.00 -2.68
C SER A 56 5.22 -1.74 -3.94
N ARG A 57 5.81 -1.15 -5.00
CA ARG A 57 5.13 -0.95 -6.30
C ARG A 57 4.73 -2.28 -6.93
N LYS A 58 5.67 -3.23 -7.01
CA LYS A 58 5.40 -4.57 -7.54
C LYS A 58 4.32 -5.30 -6.74
N LEU A 59 4.29 -5.11 -5.44
CA LEU A 59 3.27 -5.70 -4.57
C LEU A 59 1.87 -5.15 -4.88
N VAL A 60 1.74 -3.83 -5.09
CA VAL A 60 0.47 -3.21 -5.49
C VAL A 60 0.03 -3.72 -6.88
N GLU A 61 0.96 -3.85 -7.83
CA GLU A 61 0.67 -4.42 -9.15
C GLU A 61 0.22 -5.90 -9.07
N ALA A 62 0.88 -6.71 -8.21
CA ALA A 62 0.47 -8.09 -7.97
C ALA A 62 -0.94 -8.19 -7.38
N LEU A 63 -1.30 -7.26 -6.46
CA LEU A 63 -2.65 -7.18 -5.91
C LEU A 63 -3.69 -6.88 -7.00
N TRP A 64 -3.43 -5.92 -7.88
CA TRP A 64 -4.33 -5.61 -9.00
C TRP A 64 -4.50 -6.77 -9.97
N ASN A 65 -3.44 -7.53 -10.19
CA ASN A 65 -3.44 -8.72 -11.06
C ASN A 65 -3.99 -9.97 -10.35
N GLN A 66 -4.41 -9.85 -9.09
CA GLN A 66 -4.92 -10.96 -8.28
C GLN A 66 -3.89 -12.10 -8.11
N ASP A 67 -2.60 -11.79 -8.19
CA ASP A 67 -1.52 -12.74 -7.94
C ASP A 67 -1.26 -12.88 -6.43
N ALA A 68 -2.09 -13.72 -5.79
CA ALA A 68 -2.03 -13.96 -4.35
C ALA A 68 -0.67 -14.52 -3.90
N LYS A 69 0.01 -15.31 -4.75
CA LYS A 69 1.34 -15.86 -4.43
C LYS A 69 2.40 -14.77 -4.41
N ALA A 70 2.39 -13.89 -5.42
CA ALA A 70 3.32 -12.76 -5.46
C ALA A 70 3.07 -11.78 -4.31
N VAL A 71 1.79 -11.56 -3.92
CA VAL A 71 1.45 -10.75 -2.75
C VAL A 71 2.00 -11.35 -1.48
N ALA A 72 1.79 -12.65 -1.22
CA ALA A 72 2.32 -13.33 -0.04
C ALA A 72 3.85 -13.27 0.01
N ALA A 73 4.54 -13.58 -1.08
CA ALA A 73 6.00 -13.51 -1.18
C ALA A 73 6.55 -12.09 -0.99
N GLY A 74 5.87 -11.07 -1.53
CA GLY A 74 6.26 -9.68 -1.35
C GLY A 74 6.15 -9.22 0.10
N ILE A 75 5.13 -9.66 0.83
CA ILE A 75 4.97 -9.38 2.27
C ILE A 75 6.06 -10.10 3.07
N GLU A 76 6.37 -11.36 2.73
CA GLU A 76 7.45 -12.14 3.33
C GLU A 76 8.79 -11.39 3.24
N ASN A 77 9.14 -10.90 2.05
CA ASN A 77 10.37 -10.14 1.83
C ASN A 77 10.44 -8.89 2.72
N VAL A 78 9.34 -8.15 2.86
CA VAL A 78 9.27 -6.97 3.75
C VAL A 78 9.44 -7.39 5.21
N HIS A 79 8.85 -8.50 5.62
CA HIS A 79 9.00 -9.03 6.97
C HIS A 79 10.44 -9.42 7.28
N ASP A 80 11.11 -10.10 6.35
CA ASP A 80 12.50 -10.54 6.51
C ASP A 80 13.49 -9.36 6.53
N GLU A 81 13.26 -8.33 5.71
CA GLU A 81 14.08 -7.11 5.68
C GLU A 81 13.97 -6.30 6.98
N ILE A 82 12.82 -6.35 7.66
CA ILE A 82 12.57 -5.63 8.90
C ILE A 82 12.74 -6.59 10.09
N SER A 83 13.97 -7.01 10.37
CA SER A 83 14.31 -7.94 11.46
C SER A 83 13.89 -7.48 12.87
N ILE A 84 13.47 -6.21 13.01
CA ILE A 84 13.00 -5.60 14.26
C ILE A 84 11.52 -5.91 14.53
N LEU A 85 10.73 -6.24 13.50
CA LEU A 85 9.33 -6.60 13.64
C LEU A 85 9.20 -8.10 13.92
N GLN A 86 9.47 -8.49 15.17
CA GLN A 86 8.97 -9.79 15.63
C GLN A 86 7.44 -9.69 15.68
N TYR A 87 6.77 -10.48 14.87
CA TYR A 87 5.33 -10.60 14.98
C TYR A 87 4.97 -11.24 16.30
N HIS A 88 4.27 -10.50 17.12
CA HIS A 88 3.72 -10.99 18.39
C HIS A 88 2.19 -11.13 18.34
N ASP A 89 1.58 -10.38 17.40
CA ASP A 89 0.13 -10.26 17.30
C ASP A 89 -0.30 -9.73 15.91
N GLU A 90 -1.61 -9.60 15.72
CA GLU A 90 -2.25 -9.07 14.53
C GLU A 90 -1.90 -7.59 14.27
N ASN A 91 -1.56 -6.81 15.31
CA ASN A 91 -1.15 -5.41 15.15
C ASN A 91 0.23 -5.31 14.47
N SER A 92 1.15 -6.19 14.84
CA SER A 92 2.47 -6.28 14.22
C SER A 92 2.35 -6.65 12.74
N LEU A 93 1.48 -7.61 12.41
CA LEU A 93 1.15 -7.96 11.03
C LEU A 93 0.57 -6.76 10.28
N SER A 94 -0.40 -6.06 10.87
CA SER A 94 -0.98 -4.85 10.27
C SER A 94 0.07 -3.77 9.97
N CYS A 95 1.04 -3.57 10.85
CA CYS A 95 2.13 -2.63 10.62
C CYS A 95 2.97 -3.02 9.39
N THR A 96 3.37 -4.30 9.30
CA THR A 96 4.13 -4.81 8.14
C THR A 96 3.36 -4.66 6.84
N ILE A 97 2.05 -4.97 6.83
CA ILE A 97 1.21 -4.80 5.65
C ILE A 97 1.16 -3.34 5.21
N HIS A 98 1.08 -2.39 6.14
CA HIS A 98 1.11 -0.96 5.81
C HIS A 98 2.43 -0.52 5.17
N LEU A 99 3.54 -1.07 5.62
CA LEU A 99 4.86 -0.81 5.03
C LEU A 99 4.99 -1.48 3.66
N ALA A 100 4.56 -2.73 3.54
CA ALA A 100 4.57 -3.47 2.30
C ALA A 100 3.78 -2.76 1.19
N PHE A 101 2.62 -2.20 1.52
CA PHE A 101 1.77 -1.44 0.60
C PHE A 101 2.01 0.08 0.65
N TYR A 102 3.20 0.54 1.05
CA TYR A 102 3.48 1.97 1.15
C TYR A 102 3.20 2.73 -0.15
N PHE A 103 3.57 2.15 -1.31
CA PHE A 103 3.36 2.73 -2.64
C PHE A 103 1.88 2.88 -3.02
N ALA A 104 0.98 2.08 -2.41
CA ALA A 104 -0.45 2.21 -2.63
C ALA A 104 -0.99 3.62 -2.30
N ARG A 105 -0.30 4.37 -1.44
CA ARG A 105 -0.67 5.76 -1.09
C ARG A 105 -0.68 6.72 -2.27
N GLU A 106 0.00 6.40 -3.36
CA GLU A 106 -0.06 7.18 -4.59
C GLU A 106 -1.45 7.10 -5.23
N TYR A 107 -2.04 5.91 -5.22
CA TYR A 107 -3.31 5.61 -5.89
C TYR A 107 -4.52 5.68 -4.97
N TYR A 108 -4.33 5.46 -3.67
CA TYR A 108 -5.40 5.20 -2.72
C TYR A 108 -5.39 6.15 -1.53
N THR A 109 -6.59 6.39 -1.02
CA THR A 109 -6.79 6.76 0.38
C THR A 109 -6.87 5.46 1.18
N ILE A 110 -5.93 5.25 2.12
CA ILE A 110 -5.86 4.04 2.94
C ILE A 110 -6.52 4.34 4.28
N ILE A 111 -7.54 3.57 4.63
CA ILE A 111 -8.29 3.69 5.88
C ILE A 111 -8.06 2.41 6.69
N ARG A 112 -7.64 2.57 7.94
CA ARG A 112 -7.55 1.48 8.90
C ARG A 112 -8.86 1.40 9.68
N GLU A 113 -9.25 0.17 10.04
CA GLU A 113 -10.43 -0.08 10.88
C GLU A 113 -11.66 0.65 10.34
N LEU A 114 -11.92 0.52 9.02
CA LEU A 114 -13.10 1.14 8.42
C LEU A 114 -14.36 0.56 9.07
N PRO A 115 -15.21 1.39 9.73
CA PRO A 115 -16.47 0.92 10.30
C PRO A 115 -17.36 0.37 9.18
N THR A 116 -17.80 -0.86 9.33
CA THR A 116 -18.74 -1.54 8.45
C THR A 116 -19.88 -2.09 9.28
N GLY A 117 -21.08 -2.19 8.74
CA GLY A 117 -22.31 -2.39 9.50
C GLY A 117 -22.32 -3.47 10.61
N LYS A 118 -21.38 -4.42 10.62
CA LYS A 118 -21.23 -5.47 11.65
C LYS A 118 -19.80 -5.63 12.19
N GLY A 119 -18.93 -4.66 12.00
CA GLY A 119 -17.54 -4.70 12.47
C GLY A 119 -16.65 -3.69 11.76
N PHE A 120 -15.35 -3.94 11.78
CA PHE A 120 -14.33 -3.11 11.15
C PHE A 120 -13.57 -3.94 10.14
N ALA A 121 -13.28 -3.39 8.97
CA ALA A 121 -12.31 -3.94 8.04
C ALA A 121 -10.92 -3.46 8.44
N ASP A 122 -9.93 -4.36 8.52
CA ASP A 122 -8.60 -4.01 9.02
C ASP A 122 -7.95 -2.92 8.17
N ILE A 123 -8.01 -3.07 6.84
CA ILE A 123 -7.50 -2.08 5.89
C ILE A 123 -8.47 -1.96 4.72
N CYS A 124 -8.80 -0.72 4.37
CA CYS A 124 -9.56 -0.40 3.17
C CYS A 124 -8.76 0.59 2.32
N MET A 125 -8.63 0.29 1.03
CA MET A 125 -7.96 1.14 0.04
C MET A 125 -9.00 1.67 -0.93
N ILE A 126 -9.31 2.96 -0.84
CA ILE A 126 -10.28 3.65 -1.71
C ILE A 126 -9.52 4.40 -2.79
N PRO A 127 -9.76 4.12 -4.09
CA PRO A 127 -9.09 4.82 -5.18
C PRO A 127 -9.30 6.33 -5.10
N ARG A 128 -8.26 7.10 -5.32
CA ARG A 128 -8.37 8.55 -5.48
C ARG A 128 -9.12 8.86 -6.78
N LYS A 129 -9.81 9.99 -6.85
CA LYS A 129 -10.62 10.38 -8.03
C LYS A 129 -9.86 10.32 -9.35
N ILE A 130 -8.57 10.68 -9.34
CA ILE A 130 -7.70 10.63 -10.52
C ILE A 130 -7.29 9.22 -10.93
N HIS A 131 -7.53 8.22 -10.08
CA HIS A 131 -7.23 6.81 -10.26
C HIS A 131 -8.49 5.95 -10.09
N ALA A 132 -9.65 6.47 -10.50
CA ALA A 132 -10.94 5.77 -10.41
C ALA A 132 -11.02 4.48 -11.26
N ASP A 133 -10.05 4.26 -12.16
CA ASP A 133 -9.85 3.04 -12.93
C ASP A 133 -9.33 1.87 -12.08
N LYS A 134 -8.73 2.15 -10.92
CA LYS A 134 -8.19 1.12 -10.02
C LYS A 134 -9.29 0.51 -9.15
N PRO A 135 -9.17 -0.79 -8.80
CA PRO A 135 -10.13 -1.42 -7.90
C PRO A 135 -10.06 -0.82 -6.49
N ALA A 136 -11.19 -0.69 -5.82
CA ALA A 136 -11.18 -0.57 -4.36
C ALA A 136 -10.73 -1.92 -3.76
N VAL A 137 -10.10 -1.90 -2.58
CA VAL A 137 -9.59 -3.12 -1.96
C VAL A 137 -9.98 -3.15 -0.49
N ILE A 138 -10.47 -4.30 -0.04
CA ILE A 138 -10.63 -4.61 1.39
C ILE A 138 -9.62 -5.69 1.74
N ILE A 139 -8.79 -5.44 2.74
CA ILE A 139 -7.84 -6.42 3.29
C ILE A 139 -8.28 -6.77 4.70
N GLU A 140 -8.42 -8.05 4.97
CA GLU A 140 -8.63 -8.62 6.30
C GLU A 140 -7.41 -9.45 6.68
N LEU A 141 -6.94 -9.27 7.90
CA LEU A 141 -5.76 -9.92 8.43
C LEU A 141 -6.14 -11.07 9.36
N LYS A 142 -5.35 -12.12 9.33
CA LYS A 142 -5.46 -13.23 10.26
C LYS A 142 -4.09 -13.58 10.83
N TRP A 143 -4.12 -13.98 12.05
CA TRP A 143 -2.96 -14.44 12.79
C TRP A 143 -3.18 -15.88 13.22
N ASP A 144 -2.29 -16.78 12.78
CA ASP A 144 -2.33 -18.20 13.14
C ASP A 144 -3.68 -18.88 12.81
N LYS A 145 -4.31 -18.45 11.70
CA LYS A 145 -5.57 -18.98 11.17
C LYS A 145 -5.40 -19.35 9.69
N ASP A 146 -6.30 -18.89 8.84
CA ASP A 146 -6.23 -19.10 7.40
C ASP A 146 -6.70 -17.85 6.64
N ALA A 147 -6.22 -17.69 5.40
CA ALA A 147 -6.56 -16.55 4.56
C ALA A 147 -7.99 -16.66 3.97
N GLU A 148 -8.50 -17.86 3.77
CA GLU A 148 -9.86 -18.14 3.32
C GLU A 148 -10.87 -17.67 4.38
N GLY A 149 -10.58 -17.90 5.65
CA GLY A 149 -11.38 -17.42 6.77
C GLY A 149 -11.45 -15.88 6.83
N ALA A 150 -10.40 -15.18 6.40
CA ALA A 150 -10.43 -13.73 6.25
C ALA A 150 -11.43 -13.29 5.19
N ILE A 151 -11.41 -13.91 4.01
CA ILE A 151 -12.39 -13.64 2.95
C ILE A 151 -13.83 -13.94 3.40
N ALA A 152 -14.03 -15.08 4.07
CA ALA A 152 -15.34 -15.44 4.62
C ALA A 152 -15.85 -14.37 5.60
N GLN A 153 -14.99 -13.85 6.47
CA GLN A 153 -15.32 -12.77 7.40
C GLN A 153 -15.75 -11.49 6.69
N ILE A 154 -15.03 -11.06 5.63
CA ILE A 154 -15.40 -9.87 4.85
C ILE A 154 -16.82 -10.02 4.28
N LYS A 155 -17.15 -11.20 3.75
CA LYS A 155 -18.47 -11.50 3.17
C LYS A 155 -19.57 -11.55 4.22
N GLU A 156 -19.34 -12.24 5.35
CA GLU A 156 -20.30 -12.39 6.44
C GLU A 156 -20.65 -11.04 7.10
N LYS A 157 -19.65 -10.23 7.35
CA LYS A 157 -19.81 -8.91 7.99
C LYS A 157 -20.32 -7.83 7.03
N LYS A 158 -20.52 -8.17 5.74
CA LYS A 158 -21.05 -7.27 4.71
C LYS A 158 -20.22 -5.99 4.53
N TYR A 159 -18.90 -6.10 4.65
CA TYR A 159 -17.99 -4.97 4.44
C TYR A 159 -18.17 -4.32 3.06
N VAL A 160 -18.52 -5.12 2.06
CA VAL A 160 -18.80 -4.69 0.69
C VAL A 160 -19.90 -3.62 0.63
N LYS A 161 -20.85 -3.61 1.57
CA LYS A 161 -21.94 -2.60 1.60
C LYS A 161 -21.41 -1.18 1.82
N SER A 162 -20.31 -1.02 2.55
CA SER A 162 -19.69 0.29 2.79
C SER A 162 -18.98 0.84 1.55
N LEU A 163 -18.81 0.01 0.50
CA LEU A 163 -18.15 0.35 -0.76
C LEU A 163 -19.08 0.11 -1.96
N GLU A 164 -20.39 0.34 -1.79
CA GLU A 164 -21.39 0.10 -2.86
C GLU A 164 -21.09 0.86 -4.15
N ASP A 165 -20.46 2.04 -4.05
CA ASP A 165 -20.07 2.86 -5.21
C ASP A 165 -18.96 2.22 -6.06
N TYR A 166 -18.26 1.21 -5.53
CA TYR A 166 -17.17 0.48 -6.19
C TYR A 166 -17.57 -0.92 -6.66
N LYS A 167 -18.88 -1.22 -6.72
CA LYS A 167 -19.41 -2.49 -7.21
C LYS A 167 -18.90 -2.77 -8.61
N GLY A 168 -18.42 -4.02 -8.82
CA GLY A 168 -17.83 -4.45 -10.08
C GLY A 168 -16.34 -4.11 -10.24
N ASN A 169 -15.76 -3.28 -9.36
CA ASN A 169 -14.32 -3.00 -9.33
C ASN A 169 -13.80 -3.04 -7.88
N LEU A 170 -14.06 -4.14 -7.20
CA LEU A 170 -13.67 -4.35 -5.79
C LEU A 170 -12.93 -5.67 -5.65
N LEU A 171 -11.79 -5.63 -4.98
CA LEU A 171 -10.99 -6.78 -4.58
C LEU A 171 -11.12 -7.02 -3.07
N LEU A 172 -11.25 -8.27 -2.69
CA LEU A 172 -11.15 -8.75 -1.32
C LEU A 172 -9.84 -9.51 -1.18
N ALA A 173 -9.04 -9.15 -0.20
CA ALA A 173 -7.78 -9.83 0.08
C ALA A 173 -7.76 -10.33 1.54
N GLY A 174 -7.60 -11.62 1.71
CA GLY A 174 -7.34 -12.25 3.00
C GLY A 174 -5.85 -12.53 3.13
N ILE A 175 -5.22 -12.07 4.20
CA ILE A 175 -3.81 -12.29 4.47
C ILE A 175 -3.67 -12.95 5.84
N ASN A 176 -2.96 -14.07 5.90
CA ASN A 176 -2.67 -14.75 7.16
C ASN A 176 -1.18 -14.93 7.35
N TYR A 177 -0.72 -14.83 8.58
CA TYR A 177 0.61 -15.25 9.01
C TYR A 177 0.51 -16.47 9.92
N ASP A 178 1.22 -17.53 9.57
CA ASP A 178 1.36 -18.74 10.38
C ASP A 178 2.69 -18.67 11.17
N LYS A 179 2.58 -18.64 12.49
CA LYS A 179 3.75 -18.53 13.38
C LYS A 179 4.60 -19.79 13.47
N LYS A 180 4.04 -20.97 13.11
CA LYS A 180 4.78 -22.24 13.16
C LYS A 180 5.69 -22.37 11.95
N THR A 181 5.14 -22.09 10.77
CA THR A 181 5.90 -22.13 9.50
C THR A 181 6.64 -20.82 9.23
N LYS A 182 6.26 -19.73 9.92
CA LYS A 182 6.74 -18.36 9.72
C LYS A 182 6.49 -17.86 8.30
N THR A 183 5.37 -18.22 7.71
CA THR A 183 5.03 -17.91 6.33
C THR A 183 3.75 -17.09 6.23
N HIS A 184 3.66 -16.29 5.17
CA HIS A 184 2.44 -15.57 4.82
C HIS A 184 1.66 -16.36 3.76
N THR A 185 0.34 -16.32 3.88
CA THR A 185 -0.59 -16.78 2.85
C THR A 185 -1.54 -15.68 2.47
N CYS A 186 -1.94 -15.64 1.21
CA CYS A 186 -2.87 -14.66 0.69
C CYS A 186 -3.91 -15.33 -0.21
N VAL A 187 -5.14 -14.84 -0.10
CA VAL A 187 -6.23 -15.18 -1.04
C VAL A 187 -6.82 -13.88 -1.53
N ILE A 188 -7.05 -13.76 -2.84
CA ILE A 188 -7.64 -12.58 -3.46
C ILE A 188 -8.84 -13.00 -4.27
N GLU A 189 -9.96 -12.30 -4.06
CA GLU A 189 -11.18 -12.52 -4.82
C GLU A 189 -11.68 -11.18 -5.39
N LYS A 190 -12.13 -11.20 -6.64
CA LYS A 190 -12.87 -10.08 -7.22
C LYS A 190 -14.34 -10.23 -6.91
N VAL A 191 -14.98 -9.14 -6.49
CA VAL A 191 -16.43 -9.11 -6.30
C VAL A 191 -17.09 -8.97 -7.67
N GLU A 192 -17.77 -10.03 -8.10
CA GLU A 192 -18.69 -10.01 -9.23
C GLU A 192 -20.09 -9.67 -8.72
N LEU A 193 -20.73 -8.68 -9.31
CA LEU A 193 -22.07 -8.20 -8.94
C LEU A 193 -22.98 -8.21 -10.14
#